data_86dd6b233582c1d3d7abee014f6c8a0b
#
_entry.id   86dd6b233582c1d3d7abee014f6c8a0b
#
_cell.length_a   1.000
_cell.length_b   1.000
_cell.length_c   1.000
_cell.angle_alpha   90.00
_cell.angle_beta   90.00
_cell.angle_gamma   90.00
#
_symmetry.space_group_name_H-M   'P 1'
#
loop_
_entity.id
_entity.type
_entity.pdbx_description
1 polymer ?
#
loop_
_entity_poly.entity_id
_entity_poly.type
_entity_poly.pdbx_seq_one_letter_code
_entity_poly.pdbx_strand_id
1 'polypeptide(L)'
;MEQQSVPQQNSMLPFEFSGKGSEYFSIWIVNIALTIITLGIYSAWAKVRKMQYLYRNTSLAGSSFDYHGNPIAILKGRAIAFTAIVGVQLASQFAPAIGGLLMLALVAIMPWMIKRSFQFKLHNSSYRGLRFKFDGSTGGAYRAFLFIPLAGILIGGAIAVAAGSLVGAWAGGIAIVGGVLLSLMLWPYAHH
;
A
#
# COMPACT_ATOMS: atom_id res chain seq x y z
N MET A 1 -42.99 33.92 11.20
CA MET A 1 -42.55 32.53 10.99
C MET A 1 -41.08 32.48 11.30
N GLU A 2 -40.78 32.10 12.52
CA GLU A 2 -39.42 32.04 13.06
C GLU A 2 -38.78 30.73 12.60
N GLN A 3 -37.79 30.77 11.72
CA GLN A 3 -36.98 29.62 11.33
C GLN A 3 -36.10 29.27 12.53
N GLN A 4 -36.54 28.29 13.30
CA GLN A 4 -35.67 27.60 14.28
C GLN A 4 -34.52 26.97 13.51
N SER A 5 -33.35 27.60 13.55
CA SER A 5 -32.09 27.00 13.16
C SER A 5 -31.81 25.81 14.11
N VAL A 6 -32.00 24.60 13.60
CA VAL A 6 -31.58 23.38 14.29
C VAL A 6 -30.06 23.47 14.46
N PRO A 7 -29.52 23.46 15.70
CA PRO A 7 -28.09 23.44 15.90
C PRO A 7 -27.57 22.15 15.25
N GLN A 8 -26.73 22.27 14.22
CA GLN A 8 -25.91 21.15 13.72
C GLN A 8 -24.91 20.81 14.83
N GLN A 9 -25.31 19.91 15.72
CA GLN A 9 -24.38 19.26 16.62
C GLN A 9 -23.41 18.47 15.73
N ASN A 10 -22.21 19.02 15.52
CA ASN A 10 -21.06 18.32 15.03
C ASN A 10 -20.66 17.27 16.09
N SER A 11 -21.48 16.25 16.26
CA SER A 11 -21.18 15.11 17.12
C SER A 11 -20.08 14.30 16.41
N MET A 12 -18.84 14.52 16.83
CA MET A 12 -17.74 13.65 16.43
C MET A 12 -18.11 12.22 16.84
N LEU A 13 -18.35 11.36 15.87
CA LEU A 13 -18.61 9.95 16.12
C LEU A 13 -17.27 9.26 16.38
N PRO A 14 -17.00 8.78 17.60
CA PRO A 14 -15.74 8.14 17.92
C PRO A 14 -15.65 6.76 17.24
N PHE A 15 -14.45 6.42 16.80
CA PHE A 15 -14.13 5.04 16.47
C PHE A 15 -13.87 4.27 17.78
N GLU A 16 -14.46 3.10 17.88
CA GLU A 16 -14.28 2.20 19.01
C GLU A 16 -13.58 0.93 18.54
N PHE A 17 -12.64 0.44 19.34
CA PHE A 17 -11.96 -0.82 19.09
C PHE A 17 -12.14 -1.77 20.28
N SER A 18 -12.83 -2.89 20.04
CA SER A 18 -13.14 -3.89 21.07
C SER A 18 -12.20 -5.12 21.06
N GLY A 19 -11.22 -5.15 20.14
CA GLY A 19 -10.31 -6.29 20.01
C GLY A 19 -9.36 -6.44 21.20
N LYS A 20 -9.12 -7.68 21.62
CA LYS A 20 -8.20 -8.02 22.71
C LYS A 20 -6.86 -8.51 22.17
N GLY A 21 -5.76 -8.07 22.79
CA GLY A 21 -4.41 -8.46 22.39
C GLY A 21 -4.18 -9.97 22.48
N SER A 22 -4.74 -10.66 23.48
CA SER A 22 -4.64 -12.12 23.65
C SER A 22 -5.32 -12.90 22.52
N GLU A 23 -6.50 -12.45 22.08
CA GLU A 23 -7.23 -13.03 20.96
C GLU A 23 -6.45 -12.85 19.64
N TYR A 24 -5.97 -11.62 19.42
CA TYR A 24 -5.13 -11.33 18.24
C TYR A 24 -3.85 -12.15 18.23
N PHE A 25 -3.19 -12.30 19.38
CA PHE A 25 -1.98 -13.10 19.50
C PHE A 25 -2.24 -14.57 19.16
N SER A 26 -3.34 -15.15 19.63
CA SER A 26 -3.74 -16.53 19.29
C SER A 26 -3.95 -16.71 17.79
N ILE A 27 -4.62 -15.75 17.13
CA ILE A 27 -4.80 -15.76 15.67
C ILE A 27 -3.44 -15.64 14.96
N TRP A 28 -2.56 -14.76 15.46
CA TRP A 28 -1.26 -14.48 14.86
C TRP A 28 -0.32 -15.69 14.92
N ILE A 29 -0.20 -16.36 16.09
CA ILE A 29 0.69 -17.52 16.25
C ILE A 29 0.27 -18.69 15.36
N VAL A 30 -1.04 -18.99 15.29
CA VAL A 30 -1.57 -20.03 14.42
C VAL A 30 -1.32 -19.69 12.94
N ASN A 31 -1.53 -18.44 12.56
CA ASN A 31 -1.29 -17.99 11.19
C ASN A 31 0.20 -18.09 10.79
N ILE A 32 1.12 -17.78 11.70
CA ILE A 32 2.55 -17.94 11.45
C ILE A 32 2.91 -19.42 11.31
N ALA A 33 2.49 -20.28 12.25
CA ALA A 33 2.77 -21.71 12.20
C ALA A 33 2.30 -22.32 10.87
N LEU A 34 1.05 -22.07 10.49
CA LEU A 34 0.50 -22.55 9.22
C LEU A 34 1.21 -21.96 7.99
N THR A 35 1.63 -20.70 8.05
CA THR A 35 2.38 -20.08 6.95
C THR A 35 3.76 -20.74 6.76
N ILE A 36 4.45 -21.08 7.85
CA ILE A 36 5.74 -21.79 7.80
C ILE A 36 5.54 -23.21 7.26
N ILE A 37 4.59 -23.96 7.81
CA ILE A 37 4.31 -25.35 7.39
C ILE A 37 3.93 -25.43 5.90
N THR A 38 3.20 -24.45 5.39
CA THR A 38 2.74 -24.40 3.99
C THR A 38 3.69 -23.63 3.06
N LEU A 39 4.93 -23.35 3.49
CA LEU A 39 5.93 -22.59 2.73
C LEU A 39 5.38 -21.25 2.16
N GLY A 40 4.57 -20.57 2.96
CA GLY A 40 4.01 -19.26 2.59
C GLY A 40 2.65 -19.29 1.89
N ILE A 41 2.15 -20.44 1.44
CA ILE A 41 0.85 -20.55 0.75
C ILE A 41 -0.29 -20.06 1.65
N TYR A 42 -0.31 -20.47 2.92
CA TYR A 42 -1.34 -20.06 3.87
C TYR A 42 -1.34 -18.56 4.19
N SER A 43 -0.28 -17.83 3.86
CA SER A 43 -0.17 -16.39 4.14
C SER A 43 -1.31 -15.54 3.53
N ALA A 44 -1.98 -16.02 2.48
CA ALA A 44 -3.15 -15.36 1.91
C ALA A 44 -4.38 -15.47 2.84
N TRP A 45 -4.61 -16.64 3.43
CA TRP A 45 -5.67 -16.86 4.43
C TRP A 45 -5.37 -16.12 5.73
N ALA A 46 -4.11 -16.15 6.18
CA ALA A 46 -3.64 -15.39 7.32
C ALA A 46 -3.95 -13.90 7.19
N LYS A 47 -3.71 -13.30 5.99
CA LYS A 47 -4.04 -11.92 5.71
C LYS A 47 -5.54 -11.64 5.84
N VAL A 48 -6.38 -12.48 5.25
CA VAL A 48 -7.84 -12.32 5.33
C VAL A 48 -8.32 -12.42 6.78
N ARG A 49 -7.87 -13.44 7.53
CA ARG A 49 -8.23 -13.66 8.92
C ARG A 49 -7.84 -12.49 9.82
N LYS A 50 -6.62 -11.95 9.64
CA LYS A 50 -6.17 -10.73 10.32
C LYS A 50 -7.06 -9.53 10.01
N MET A 51 -7.38 -9.29 8.75
CA MET A 51 -8.22 -8.16 8.35
C MET A 51 -9.65 -8.30 8.88
N GLN A 52 -10.24 -9.50 8.85
CA GLN A 52 -11.56 -9.77 9.43
C GLN A 52 -11.57 -9.48 10.93
N TYR A 53 -10.57 -9.94 11.68
CA TYR A 53 -10.48 -9.66 13.11
C TYR A 53 -10.45 -8.15 13.39
N LEU A 54 -9.55 -7.41 12.72
CA LEU A 54 -9.41 -5.98 12.94
C LEU A 54 -10.67 -5.20 12.54
N TYR A 55 -11.27 -5.50 11.40
CA TYR A 55 -12.46 -4.81 10.91
C TYR A 55 -13.68 -5.07 11.79
N ARG A 56 -13.93 -6.32 12.17
CA ARG A 56 -15.08 -6.68 13.02
C ARG A 56 -14.99 -6.12 14.43
N ASN A 57 -13.78 -5.92 14.94
CA ASN A 57 -13.55 -5.29 16.24
C ASN A 57 -13.44 -3.76 16.16
N THR A 58 -13.54 -3.16 14.97
CA THR A 58 -13.61 -1.71 14.80
C THR A 58 -15.06 -1.32 14.52
N SER A 59 -15.61 -0.44 15.34
CA SER A 59 -16.96 0.08 15.18
C SER A 59 -16.99 1.60 15.08
N LEU A 60 -18.00 2.11 14.40
CA LEU A 60 -18.33 3.52 14.27
C LEU A 60 -19.84 3.68 14.43
N ALA A 61 -20.29 4.56 15.31
CA ALA A 61 -21.72 4.77 15.57
C ALA A 61 -22.49 3.46 15.83
N GLY A 62 -21.91 2.56 16.65
CA GLY A 62 -22.53 1.29 17.05
C GLY A 62 -22.57 0.20 15.98
N SER A 63 -21.95 0.43 14.80
CA SER A 63 -21.88 -0.57 13.72
C SER A 63 -20.44 -0.95 13.43
N SER A 64 -20.14 -2.24 13.30
CA SER A 64 -18.80 -2.74 12.96
C SER A 64 -18.55 -2.71 11.46
N PHE A 65 -17.27 -2.65 11.11
CA PHE A 65 -16.81 -2.91 9.75
C PHE A 65 -16.70 -4.42 9.48
N ASP A 66 -16.70 -4.82 8.22
CA ASP A 66 -16.40 -6.20 7.84
C ASP A 66 -15.48 -6.27 6.63
N TYR A 67 -14.79 -7.42 6.46
CA TYR A 67 -13.86 -7.67 5.36
C TYR A 67 -14.16 -8.99 4.68
N HIS A 68 -14.43 -8.94 3.37
CA HIS A 68 -14.88 -10.05 2.53
C HIS A 68 -13.82 -10.51 1.52
N GLY A 69 -12.54 -10.23 1.75
CA GLY A 69 -11.47 -10.56 0.80
C GLY A 69 -11.37 -12.06 0.54
N ASN A 70 -11.26 -12.44 -0.73
CA ASN A 70 -11.05 -13.82 -1.14
C ASN A 70 -9.55 -14.17 -1.04
N PRO A 71 -9.14 -15.14 -0.18
CA PRO A 71 -7.73 -15.54 -0.04
C PRO A 71 -7.16 -16.15 -1.32
N ILE A 72 -7.96 -16.85 -2.11
CA ILE A 72 -7.50 -17.45 -3.37
C ILE A 72 -7.12 -16.36 -4.39
N ALA A 73 -7.91 -15.26 -4.46
CA ALA A 73 -7.58 -14.13 -5.32
C ALA A 73 -6.26 -13.46 -4.89
N ILE A 74 -6.04 -13.34 -3.58
CA ILE A 74 -4.77 -12.81 -3.02
C ILE A 74 -3.61 -13.75 -3.36
N LEU A 75 -3.79 -15.06 -3.22
CA LEU A 75 -2.76 -16.05 -3.53
C LEU A 75 -2.39 -16.04 -5.01
N LYS A 76 -3.38 -15.99 -5.91
CA LYS A 76 -3.13 -15.87 -7.36
C LYS A 76 -2.33 -14.62 -7.70
N GLY A 77 -2.67 -13.46 -7.12
CA GLY A 77 -1.92 -12.22 -7.32
C GLY A 77 -0.47 -12.32 -6.82
N ARG A 78 -0.23 -12.97 -5.68
CA ARG A 78 1.12 -13.20 -5.16
C ARG A 78 1.92 -14.17 -6.03
N ALA A 79 1.30 -15.24 -6.52
CA ALA A 79 1.96 -16.21 -7.40
C ALA A 79 2.42 -15.53 -8.69
N ILE A 80 1.56 -14.71 -9.32
CA ILE A 80 1.92 -13.94 -10.52
C ILE A 80 3.09 -12.99 -10.22
N ALA A 81 3.04 -12.23 -9.12
CA ALA A 81 4.10 -11.31 -8.75
C ALA A 81 5.43 -12.05 -8.47
N PHE A 82 5.39 -13.18 -7.77
CA PHE A 82 6.55 -14.01 -7.50
C PHE A 82 7.17 -14.54 -8.80
N THR A 83 6.37 -15.12 -9.70
CA THR A 83 6.83 -15.61 -10.99
C THR A 83 7.46 -14.50 -11.84
N ALA A 84 6.86 -13.30 -11.83
CA ALA A 84 7.42 -12.14 -12.54
C ALA A 84 8.80 -11.73 -11.98
N ILE A 85 8.94 -11.67 -10.64
CA ILE A 85 10.21 -11.33 -9.99
C ILE A 85 11.28 -12.37 -10.30
N VAL A 86 10.97 -13.65 -10.15
CA VAL A 86 11.89 -14.75 -10.47
C VAL A 86 12.28 -14.73 -11.94
N GLY A 87 11.32 -14.49 -12.84
CA GLY A 87 11.58 -14.37 -14.28
C GLY A 87 12.55 -13.23 -14.61
N VAL A 88 12.38 -12.06 -13.98
CA VAL A 88 13.34 -10.94 -14.16
C VAL A 88 14.71 -11.30 -13.62
N GLN A 89 14.80 -11.94 -12.46
CA GLN A 89 16.09 -12.34 -11.88
C GLN A 89 16.84 -13.33 -12.78
N LEU A 90 16.15 -14.34 -13.30
CA LEU A 90 16.74 -15.31 -14.23
C LEU A 90 17.18 -14.62 -15.55
N ALA A 91 16.30 -13.79 -16.12
CA ALA A 91 16.64 -13.05 -17.33
C ALA A 91 17.88 -12.15 -17.14
N SER A 92 18.00 -11.52 -15.97
CA SER A 92 19.17 -10.67 -15.64
C SER A 92 20.48 -11.45 -15.57
N GLN A 93 20.45 -12.75 -15.21
CA GLN A 93 21.64 -13.59 -15.16
C GLN A 93 22.11 -14.03 -16.56
N PHE A 94 21.18 -14.38 -17.45
CA PHE A 94 21.52 -14.89 -18.78
C PHE A 94 21.62 -13.80 -19.85
N ALA A 95 20.84 -12.73 -19.71
CA ALA A 95 20.78 -11.61 -20.64
C ALA A 95 20.51 -10.29 -19.89
N PRO A 96 21.55 -9.62 -19.36
CA PRO A 96 21.40 -8.43 -18.51
C PRO A 96 20.57 -7.31 -19.14
N ALA A 97 20.70 -7.11 -20.46
CA ALA A 97 19.90 -6.11 -21.17
C ALA A 97 18.39 -6.44 -21.16
N ILE A 98 18.02 -7.72 -21.31
CA ILE A 98 16.63 -8.18 -21.25
C ILE A 98 16.10 -8.05 -19.81
N GLY A 99 16.90 -8.45 -18.84
CA GLY A 99 16.59 -8.29 -17.41
C GLY A 99 16.32 -6.85 -17.04
N GLY A 100 17.14 -5.92 -17.51
CA GLY A 100 16.96 -4.48 -17.33
C GLY A 100 15.65 -3.97 -17.94
N LEU A 101 15.33 -4.35 -19.16
CA LEU A 101 14.07 -3.99 -19.82
C LEU A 101 12.84 -4.53 -19.08
N LEU A 102 12.88 -5.77 -18.62
CA LEU A 102 11.81 -6.37 -17.83
C LEU A 102 11.63 -5.67 -16.48
N MET A 103 12.74 -5.27 -15.82
CA MET A 103 12.69 -4.50 -14.58
C MET A 103 12.02 -3.13 -14.80
N LEU A 104 12.38 -2.42 -15.87
CA LEU A 104 11.74 -1.16 -16.24
C LEU A 104 10.25 -1.35 -16.49
N ALA A 105 9.85 -2.43 -17.17
CA ALA A 105 8.45 -2.76 -17.40
C ALA A 105 7.70 -3.01 -16.08
N LEU A 106 8.29 -3.73 -15.11
CA LEU A 106 7.71 -3.93 -13.78
C LEU A 106 7.52 -2.61 -13.03
N VAL A 107 8.52 -1.72 -13.06
CA VAL A 107 8.43 -0.38 -12.46
C VAL A 107 7.30 0.43 -13.10
N ALA A 108 7.19 0.38 -14.44
CA ALA A 108 6.13 1.09 -15.15
C ALA A 108 4.71 0.58 -14.84
N ILE A 109 4.54 -0.73 -14.58
CA ILE A 109 3.25 -1.34 -14.24
C ILE A 109 2.89 -1.13 -12.75
N MET A 110 3.87 -0.88 -11.88
CA MET A 110 3.70 -0.80 -10.42
C MET A 110 2.58 0.16 -9.97
N PRO A 111 2.45 1.41 -10.48
CA PRO A 111 1.37 2.31 -10.06
C PRO A 111 -0.02 1.77 -10.36
N TRP A 112 -0.19 1.11 -11.51
CA TRP A 112 -1.45 0.45 -11.86
C TRP A 112 -1.76 -0.73 -10.92
N MET A 113 -0.77 -1.54 -10.55
CA MET A 113 -0.94 -2.63 -9.58
C MET A 113 -1.32 -2.11 -8.20
N ILE A 114 -0.69 -1.02 -7.74
CA ILE A 114 -1.03 -0.38 -6.47
C ILE A 114 -2.49 0.10 -6.49
N LYS A 115 -2.92 0.81 -7.53
CA LYS A 115 -4.32 1.22 -7.70
C LYS A 115 -5.26 0.02 -7.62
N ARG A 116 -4.97 -1.07 -8.34
CA ARG A 116 -5.78 -2.30 -8.30
C ARG A 116 -5.82 -2.94 -6.91
N SER A 117 -4.73 -2.88 -6.17
CA SER A 117 -4.68 -3.36 -4.78
C SER A 117 -5.61 -2.55 -3.86
N PHE A 118 -5.64 -1.22 -4.00
CA PHE A 118 -6.59 -0.36 -3.26
C PHE A 118 -8.04 -0.63 -3.65
N GLN A 119 -8.32 -0.75 -4.96
CA GLN A 119 -9.66 -1.12 -5.44
C GLN A 119 -10.12 -2.45 -4.84
N PHE A 120 -9.27 -3.47 -4.86
CA PHE A 120 -9.57 -4.77 -4.29
C PHE A 120 -9.83 -4.67 -2.77
N LYS A 121 -8.96 -3.97 -2.03
CA LYS A 121 -9.09 -3.82 -0.58
C LYS A 121 -10.40 -3.12 -0.21
N LEU A 122 -10.72 -1.99 -0.84
CA LEU A 122 -11.92 -1.21 -0.54
C LEU A 122 -13.19 -1.92 -0.98
N HIS A 123 -13.21 -2.54 -2.17
CA HIS A 123 -14.35 -3.32 -2.64
C HIS A 123 -14.68 -4.50 -1.71
N ASN A 124 -13.68 -5.08 -1.07
CA ASN A 124 -13.87 -6.17 -0.09
C ASN A 124 -14.06 -5.68 1.35
N SER A 125 -14.11 -4.39 1.59
CA SER A 125 -14.42 -3.79 2.88
C SER A 125 -15.84 -3.25 2.87
N SER A 126 -16.57 -3.42 3.96
CA SER A 126 -17.95 -2.91 4.10
C SER A 126 -18.17 -2.27 5.46
N TYR A 127 -19.12 -1.34 5.49
CA TYR A 127 -19.67 -0.72 6.69
C TYR A 127 -21.18 -0.66 6.55
N ARG A 128 -21.92 -1.13 7.56
CA ARG A 128 -23.39 -1.22 7.53
C ARG A 128 -23.95 -1.92 6.28
N GLY A 129 -23.26 -2.96 5.79
CA GLY A 129 -23.65 -3.68 4.58
C GLY A 129 -23.28 -2.99 3.26
N LEU A 130 -22.80 -1.76 3.29
CA LEU A 130 -22.38 -1.02 2.09
C LEU A 130 -20.88 -1.25 1.84
N ARG A 131 -20.51 -1.65 0.62
CA ARG A 131 -19.11 -1.81 0.21
C ARG A 131 -18.50 -0.48 -0.18
N PHE A 132 -17.23 -0.29 0.19
CA PHE A 132 -16.49 0.89 -0.24
C PHE A 132 -16.12 0.79 -1.72
N LYS A 133 -16.10 1.94 -2.40
CA LYS A 133 -15.63 2.08 -3.78
C LYS A 133 -14.39 2.96 -3.81
N PHE A 134 -13.42 2.59 -4.63
CA PHE A 134 -12.25 3.39 -4.91
C PHE A 134 -12.35 4.00 -6.31
N ASP A 135 -12.46 5.31 -6.37
CA ASP A 135 -12.65 6.07 -7.62
C ASP A 135 -11.38 6.83 -8.07
N GLY A 136 -10.22 6.48 -7.50
CA GLY A 136 -8.94 7.10 -7.86
C GLY A 136 -8.59 6.89 -9.34
N SER A 137 -8.16 7.98 -10.00
CA SER A 137 -7.76 7.94 -11.40
C SER A 137 -6.45 7.16 -11.59
N THR A 138 -6.28 6.55 -12.77
CA THR A 138 -5.00 5.88 -13.12
C THR A 138 -3.87 6.92 -13.25
N GLY A 139 -4.14 8.09 -13.83
CA GLY A 139 -3.17 9.18 -13.93
C GLY A 139 -2.71 9.68 -12.56
N GLY A 140 -3.61 9.76 -11.57
CA GLY A 140 -3.27 10.09 -10.18
C GLY A 140 -2.31 9.05 -9.58
N ALA A 141 -2.55 7.75 -9.81
CA ALA A 141 -1.66 6.71 -9.33
C ALA A 141 -0.25 6.83 -9.94
N TYR A 142 -0.15 7.12 -11.25
CA TYR A 142 1.15 7.32 -11.91
C TYR A 142 1.86 8.57 -11.40
N ARG A 143 1.15 9.69 -11.22
CA ARG A 143 1.76 10.90 -10.63
C ARG A 143 2.32 10.59 -9.26
N ALA A 144 1.52 9.98 -8.42
CA ALA A 144 1.86 9.73 -7.04
C ALA A 144 2.99 8.69 -6.88
N PHE A 145 2.92 7.56 -7.56
CA PHE A 145 3.81 6.41 -7.30
C PHE A 145 4.98 6.29 -8.30
N LEU A 146 4.97 7.05 -9.39
CA LEU A 146 6.06 7.03 -10.37
C LEU A 146 6.69 8.41 -10.56
N PHE A 147 5.92 9.42 -10.97
CA PHE A 147 6.49 10.70 -11.36
C PHE A 147 7.05 11.51 -10.19
N ILE A 148 6.34 11.57 -9.06
CA ILE A 148 6.82 12.31 -7.88
C ILE A 148 8.09 11.68 -7.29
N PRO A 149 8.17 10.35 -7.02
CA PRO A 149 9.41 9.73 -6.56
C PRO A 149 10.54 9.84 -7.58
N LEU A 150 10.25 9.68 -8.87
CA LEU A 150 11.27 9.80 -9.92
C LEU A 150 11.83 11.23 -9.99
N ALA A 151 10.98 12.25 -9.94
CA ALA A 151 11.40 13.64 -9.86
C ALA A 151 12.28 13.89 -8.62
N GLY A 152 11.88 13.37 -7.46
CA GLY A 152 12.67 13.44 -6.22
C GLY A 152 14.05 12.80 -6.35
N ILE A 153 14.13 11.63 -6.99
CA ILE A 153 15.40 10.94 -7.24
C ILE A 153 16.27 11.75 -8.22
N LEU A 154 15.69 12.29 -9.29
CA LEU A 154 16.42 13.08 -10.28
C LEU A 154 16.96 14.39 -9.70
N ILE A 155 16.12 15.12 -8.94
CA ILE A 155 16.52 16.36 -8.27
C ILE A 155 17.57 16.06 -7.20
N GLY A 156 17.35 15.06 -6.34
CA GLY A 156 18.31 14.63 -5.33
C GLY A 156 19.63 14.17 -5.93
N GLY A 157 19.57 13.42 -7.05
CA GLY A 157 20.75 13.01 -7.81
C GLY A 157 21.52 14.18 -8.41
N ALA A 158 20.82 15.15 -8.99
CA ALA A 158 21.46 16.36 -9.52
C ALA A 158 22.14 17.18 -8.41
N ILE A 159 21.48 17.35 -7.28
CA ILE A 159 22.08 17.99 -6.08
C ILE A 159 23.29 17.20 -5.59
N ALA A 160 23.20 15.86 -5.57
CA ALA A 160 24.28 14.98 -5.13
C ALA A 160 25.51 15.11 -6.02
N VAL A 161 25.34 15.16 -7.35
CA VAL A 161 26.44 15.36 -8.31
C VAL A 161 27.07 16.75 -8.12
N ALA A 162 26.25 17.80 -7.97
CA ALA A 162 26.71 19.15 -7.71
C ALA A 162 27.46 19.30 -6.38
N ALA A 163 26.95 18.67 -5.31
CA ALA A 163 27.59 18.71 -4.00
C ALA A 163 28.78 17.76 -3.88
N GLY A 164 28.78 16.63 -4.57
CA GLY A 164 29.87 15.65 -4.56
C GLY A 164 31.17 16.18 -5.10
N SER A 165 31.11 17.19 -6.00
CA SER A 165 32.29 17.93 -6.48
C SER A 165 32.88 18.86 -5.42
N LEU A 166 32.12 19.19 -4.35
CA LEU A 166 32.51 20.15 -3.30
C LEU A 166 32.81 19.49 -1.95
N VAL A 167 32.15 18.38 -1.58
CA VAL A 167 32.08 17.84 -0.19
C VAL A 167 32.38 16.34 -0.09
N GLY A 168 32.61 15.62 -1.20
CA GLY A 168 32.90 14.18 -1.20
C GLY A 168 31.67 13.26 -1.28
N ALA A 169 31.91 11.96 -1.47
CA ALA A 169 30.89 10.96 -1.83
C ALA A 169 29.72 10.81 -0.84
N TRP A 170 29.87 11.17 0.43
CA TRP A 170 28.81 11.04 1.46
C TRP A 170 27.66 12.04 1.28
N ALA A 171 27.95 13.23 0.76
CA ALA A 171 26.91 14.24 0.51
C ALA A 171 25.90 13.80 -0.56
N GLY A 172 26.36 12.99 -1.53
CA GLY A 172 25.52 12.42 -2.58
C GLY A 172 24.44 11.50 -2.06
N GLY A 173 24.79 10.60 -1.13
CA GLY A 173 23.83 9.68 -0.50
C GLY A 173 22.77 10.43 0.31
N ILE A 174 23.16 11.42 1.09
CA ILE A 174 22.23 12.23 1.92
C ILE A 174 21.27 13.03 1.02
N ALA A 175 21.74 13.59 -0.10
CA ALA A 175 20.91 14.36 -1.02
C ALA A 175 19.87 13.49 -1.73
N ILE A 176 20.20 12.25 -2.11
CA ILE A 176 19.23 11.30 -2.70
C ILE A 176 18.15 10.94 -1.69
N VAL A 177 18.53 10.56 -0.46
CA VAL A 177 17.58 10.22 0.61
C VAL A 177 16.70 11.43 0.95
N GLY A 178 17.29 12.63 1.05
CA GLY A 178 16.56 13.87 1.28
C GLY A 178 15.55 14.18 0.18
N GLY A 179 15.92 13.99 -1.09
CA GLY A 179 15.03 14.18 -2.25
C GLY A 179 13.82 13.21 -2.23
N VAL A 180 14.06 11.95 -1.88
CA VAL A 180 12.97 10.97 -1.72
C VAL A 180 12.05 11.34 -0.56
N LEU A 181 12.59 11.72 0.60
CA LEU A 181 11.79 12.15 1.75
C LEU A 181 10.99 13.41 1.45
N LEU A 182 11.56 14.39 0.76
CA LEU A 182 10.89 15.62 0.33
C LEU A 182 9.72 15.30 -0.63
N SER A 183 9.93 14.38 -1.57
CA SER A 183 8.87 13.94 -2.49
C SER A 183 7.71 13.28 -1.75
N LEU A 184 7.99 12.50 -0.70
CA LEU A 184 6.97 11.89 0.15
C LEU A 184 6.24 12.93 1.02
N MET A 185 6.91 13.97 1.49
CA MET A 185 6.29 15.07 2.26
C MET A 185 5.42 15.98 1.39
N LEU A 186 5.78 16.17 0.12
CA LEU A 186 4.99 16.98 -0.83
C LEU A 186 3.78 16.22 -1.40
N TRP A 187 3.68 14.92 -1.15
CA TRP A 187 2.58 14.06 -1.56
C TRP A 187 1.18 14.60 -1.24
N PRO A 188 0.87 15.07 -0.01
CA PRO A 188 -0.47 15.58 0.31
C PRO A 188 -0.85 16.83 -0.48
N TYR A 189 0.13 17.65 -0.88
CA TYR A 189 -0.08 18.92 -1.57
C TYR A 189 -0.21 18.79 -3.10
N ALA A 190 0.13 17.64 -3.67
CA ALA A 190 0.05 17.40 -5.11
C ALA A 190 -1.38 17.02 -5.60
N HIS A 191 -2.35 16.99 -4.69
CA HIS A 191 -3.73 16.56 -4.95
C HIS A 191 -4.80 17.67 -4.77
N HIS A 192 -4.37 18.92 -4.60
CA HIS A 192 -5.25 20.10 -4.61
C HIS A 192 -5.28 20.77 -5.97
#